data_02b854348a84bac05af6bcd39b38cd96
#
_entry.id   02b854348a84bac05af6bcd39b38cd96
#
_cell.length_a   1.000
_cell.length_b   1.000
_cell.length_c   1.000
_cell.angle_alpha   90.00
_cell.angle_beta   90.00
_cell.angle_gamma   90.00
#
_symmetry.space_group_name_H-M   'P 1'
#
loop_
_entity.id
_entity.type
_entity.pdbx_description
1 polymer ?
#
loop_
_entity_poly.entity_id
_entity_poly.type
_entity_poly.pdbx_seq_one_letter_code
_entity_poly.pdbx_strand_id
1 'polypeptide(L)'
;VIENDKIILDIAAVIDTSKIFEDKAMRDINYQIMNVIASFIPNFMGGSSDMVCSTKTYLKGKKEFAYDENAGRNISFGVRESLMGAIMNGLALTNIRSFGSTYLALVDKMIPEIRMSSMMKLPVTYIFTHDSVRAGQEGMTHEPIEELGNLRNIPGLNVFRPADYKELIGS
;
A
#
# COMPACT_ATOMS: atom_id res chain seq x y z
N VAL A 1 -9.78 -21.99 -2.32
CA VAL A 1 -10.19 -20.98 -1.33
C VAL A 1 -9.30 -21.20 -0.13
N ILE A 2 -8.26 -20.39 0.02
CA ILE A 2 -7.40 -20.43 1.22
C ILE A 2 -8.25 -19.80 2.32
N GLU A 3 -8.38 -20.48 3.45
CA GLU A 3 -9.04 -19.93 4.65
C GLU A 3 -8.27 -18.65 5.07
N ASN A 4 -8.77 -17.50 4.64
CA ASN A 4 -8.12 -16.20 4.83
C ASN A 4 -7.85 -15.87 6.31
N ASP A 5 -8.74 -16.32 7.21
CA ASP A 5 -8.64 -16.02 8.64
C ASP A 5 -7.45 -16.70 9.33
N LYS A 6 -7.07 -17.89 8.89
CA LYS A 6 -5.94 -18.62 9.47
C LYS A 6 -4.59 -18.00 9.09
N ILE A 7 -4.46 -17.51 7.86
CA ILE A 7 -3.25 -16.81 7.40
C ILE A 7 -3.07 -15.49 8.15
N ILE A 8 -4.14 -14.74 8.39
CA ILE A 8 -4.11 -13.46 9.13
C ILE A 8 -3.62 -13.68 10.56
N LEU A 9 -4.14 -14.70 11.24
CA LEU A 9 -3.72 -15.05 12.59
C LEU A 9 -2.24 -15.48 12.64
N ASP A 10 -1.79 -16.24 11.64
CA ASP A 10 -0.40 -16.69 11.55
C ASP A 10 0.55 -15.52 11.26
N ILE A 11 0.18 -14.56 10.45
CA ILE A 11 0.97 -13.36 10.17
C ILE A 11 1.11 -12.49 11.42
N ALA A 12 0.03 -12.25 12.15
CA ALA A 12 0.06 -11.46 13.38
C ALA A 12 0.94 -12.11 14.46
N ALA A 13 0.96 -13.45 14.53
CA ALA A 13 1.80 -14.21 15.44
C ALA A 13 3.30 -14.18 15.07
N VAL A 14 3.62 -14.04 13.78
CA VAL A 14 5.01 -14.04 13.28
C VAL A 14 5.63 -12.64 13.31
N ILE A 15 4.82 -11.58 13.36
CA ILE A 15 5.34 -10.23 13.53
C ILE A 15 5.93 -10.11 14.96
N ASP A 16 7.25 -10.21 15.02
CA ASP A 16 7.99 -10.01 16.28
C ASP A 16 7.91 -8.55 16.71
N THR A 17 6.89 -8.25 17.51
CA THR A 17 6.63 -6.88 18.00
C THR A 17 7.78 -6.32 18.85
N SER A 18 8.66 -7.18 19.38
CA SER A 18 9.84 -6.73 20.15
C SER A 18 10.90 -6.05 19.28
N LYS A 19 10.84 -6.28 17.96
CA LYS A 19 11.73 -5.65 16.97
C LYS A 19 11.12 -4.40 16.30
N ILE A 20 9.87 -4.09 16.60
CA ILE A 20 9.21 -2.88 16.12
C ILE A 20 9.51 -1.78 17.14
N PHE A 21 10.40 -0.89 16.78
CA PHE A 21 10.75 0.25 17.64
C PHE A 21 9.63 1.30 17.59
N GLU A 22 9.14 1.71 18.75
CA GLU A 22 8.04 2.68 18.90
C GLU A 22 8.36 4.06 18.30
N ASP A 23 9.64 4.44 18.22
CA ASP A 23 10.10 5.75 17.73
C ASP A 23 10.32 5.81 16.21
N LYS A 24 9.82 4.85 15.44
CA LYS A 24 9.94 4.86 13.97
C LYS A 24 8.73 5.49 13.31
N ALA A 25 8.96 6.12 12.16
CA ALA A 25 7.86 6.55 11.30
C ALA A 25 7.01 5.36 10.85
N MET A 26 5.68 5.53 10.77
CA MET A 26 4.75 4.45 10.43
C MET A 26 5.09 3.79 9.10
N ARG A 27 5.63 4.52 8.13
CA ARG A 27 6.10 3.96 6.84
C ARG A 27 7.25 2.94 7.02
N ASP A 28 8.14 3.15 8.01
CA ASP A 28 9.24 2.22 8.28
C ASP A 28 8.73 0.95 8.97
N ILE A 29 7.71 1.08 9.80
CA ILE A 29 7.01 -0.05 10.43
C ILE A 29 6.24 -0.83 9.35
N ASN A 30 5.49 -0.13 8.50
CA ASN A 30 4.77 -0.74 7.38
C ASN A 30 5.71 -1.50 6.43
N TYR A 31 6.91 -0.98 6.17
CA TYR A 31 7.93 -1.69 5.38
C TYR A 31 8.26 -3.07 5.97
N GLN A 32 8.42 -3.16 7.29
CA GLN A 32 8.71 -4.43 7.95
C GLN A 32 7.52 -5.38 7.82
N ILE A 33 6.30 -4.91 8.12
CA ILE A 33 5.08 -5.70 8.04
C ILE A 33 4.84 -6.21 6.62
N MET A 34 4.93 -5.35 5.61
CA MET A 34 4.77 -5.72 4.20
C MET A 34 5.75 -6.83 3.77
N ASN A 35 6.99 -6.76 4.23
CA ASN A 35 7.98 -7.79 3.90
C ASN A 35 7.71 -9.13 4.59
N VAL A 36 7.12 -9.11 5.79
CA VAL A 36 6.60 -10.32 6.43
C VAL A 36 5.43 -10.88 5.60
N ILE A 37 4.42 -10.06 5.27
CA ILE A 37 3.29 -10.45 4.44
C ILE A 37 3.77 -11.06 3.11
N ALA A 38 4.73 -10.42 2.44
CA ALA A 38 5.29 -10.89 1.16
C ALA A 38 5.99 -12.26 1.26
N SER A 39 6.41 -12.70 2.43
CA SER A 39 6.99 -14.04 2.64
C SER A 39 5.91 -15.13 2.68
N PHE A 40 4.71 -14.80 3.16
CA PHE A 40 3.59 -15.74 3.29
C PHE A 40 2.65 -15.73 2.06
N ILE A 41 2.54 -14.58 1.38
CA ILE A 41 1.62 -14.39 0.25
C ILE A 41 2.43 -14.29 -1.06
N PRO A 42 2.57 -15.39 -1.82
CA PRO A 42 3.40 -15.41 -3.03
C PRO A 42 2.90 -14.48 -4.14
N ASN A 43 1.59 -14.25 -4.23
CA ASN A 43 0.94 -13.38 -5.21
C ASN A 43 0.75 -11.94 -4.71
N PHE A 44 1.44 -11.53 -3.65
CA PHE A 44 1.49 -10.14 -3.20
C PHE A 44 2.58 -9.39 -3.98
N MET A 45 2.19 -8.43 -4.82
CA MET A 45 3.10 -7.63 -5.65
C MET A 45 2.57 -6.22 -5.87
N GLY A 46 3.46 -5.30 -6.16
CA GLY A 46 3.12 -3.90 -6.42
C GLY A 46 4.33 -2.98 -6.35
N GLY A 47 4.09 -1.70 -6.09
CA GLY A 47 5.18 -0.73 -6.06
C GLY A 47 4.72 0.69 -5.79
N SER A 48 5.39 1.65 -6.39
CA SER A 48 5.14 3.08 -6.15
C SER A 48 5.14 3.88 -7.46
N SER A 49 4.49 5.04 -7.41
CA SER A 49 4.57 6.05 -8.47
C SER A 49 5.86 6.86 -8.38
N ASP A 50 7.01 6.16 -8.54
CA ASP A 50 8.37 6.72 -8.48
C ASP A 50 8.80 7.27 -7.10
N MET A 51 8.17 6.82 -6.03
CA MET A 51 8.43 7.28 -4.65
C MET A 51 8.79 6.14 -3.69
N VAL A 52 9.27 5.02 -4.20
CA VAL A 52 9.52 3.80 -3.41
C VAL A 52 10.46 4.04 -2.21
N CYS A 53 11.45 4.89 -2.37
CA CYS A 53 12.39 5.24 -1.29
C CYS A 53 11.71 6.03 -0.16
N SER A 54 10.79 6.93 -0.52
CA SER A 54 10.06 7.77 0.45
C SER A 54 8.90 7.03 1.09
N THR A 55 8.15 6.24 0.32
CA THR A 55 6.99 5.48 0.81
C THR A 55 7.38 4.20 1.52
N LYS A 56 8.63 3.73 1.35
CA LYS A 56 9.14 2.48 1.96
C LYS A 56 8.31 1.25 1.61
N THR A 57 7.95 1.10 0.33
CA THR A 57 7.06 0.02 -0.13
C THR A 57 7.75 -0.99 -1.05
N TYR A 58 9.05 -1.17 -0.89
CA TYR A 58 9.83 -2.15 -1.63
C TYR A 58 9.82 -3.53 -0.97
N LEU A 59 9.57 -4.58 -1.74
CA LEU A 59 9.64 -5.96 -1.27
C LEU A 59 11.09 -6.46 -1.35
N LYS A 60 11.76 -6.51 -0.19
CA LYS A 60 13.16 -6.90 -0.07
C LYS A 60 13.41 -8.34 -0.58
N GLY A 61 14.45 -8.51 -1.38
CA GLY A 61 14.80 -9.80 -1.93
C GLY A 61 13.87 -10.29 -3.05
N LYS A 62 12.90 -9.46 -3.48
CA LYS A 62 12.09 -9.71 -4.67
C LYS A 62 12.59 -8.82 -5.80
N LYS A 63 12.68 -9.40 -6.99
CA LYS A 63 13.16 -8.68 -8.17
C LYS A 63 12.14 -7.64 -8.65
N GLU A 64 12.61 -6.71 -9.46
CA GLU A 64 11.75 -5.84 -10.27
C GLU A 64 11.01 -6.66 -11.33
N PHE A 65 9.73 -6.34 -11.54
CA PHE A 65 8.98 -6.88 -12.68
C PHE A 65 9.37 -6.08 -13.91
N ALA A 66 10.04 -6.74 -14.85
CA ALA A 66 10.57 -6.13 -16.06
C ALA A 66 10.36 -7.06 -17.27
N TYR A 67 10.64 -6.55 -18.46
CA TYR A 67 10.44 -7.30 -19.71
C TYR A 67 11.19 -8.65 -19.74
N ASP A 68 12.38 -8.67 -19.17
CA ASP A 68 13.26 -9.84 -19.09
C ASP A 68 13.18 -10.57 -17.72
N GLU A 69 12.39 -10.08 -16.79
CA GLU A 69 12.22 -10.63 -15.43
C GLU A 69 10.75 -10.61 -15.01
N ASN A 70 9.96 -11.51 -15.57
CA ASN A 70 8.52 -11.60 -15.30
C ASN A 70 8.16 -12.28 -13.96
N ALA A 71 9.14 -12.78 -13.21
CA ALA A 71 8.95 -13.31 -11.86
C ALA A 71 9.15 -12.25 -10.77
N GLY A 72 9.48 -11.02 -11.14
CA GLY A 72 9.61 -9.89 -10.21
C GLY A 72 8.28 -9.52 -9.56
N ARG A 73 8.35 -9.02 -8.34
CA ARG A 73 7.16 -8.61 -7.57
C ARG A 73 7.15 -7.12 -7.19
N ASN A 74 8.23 -6.40 -7.49
CA ASN A 74 8.30 -4.95 -7.37
C ASN A 74 8.00 -4.33 -8.73
N ILE A 75 7.04 -3.42 -8.81
CA ILE A 75 6.63 -2.75 -10.04
C ILE A 75 7.00 -1.27 -9.95
N SER A 76 7.80 -0.80 -10.89
CA SER A 76 8.07 0.62 -11.07
C SER A 76 7.02 1.25 -11.97
N PHE A 77 6.01 1.90 -11.38
CA PHE A 77 4.91 2.52 -12.14
C PHE A 77 5.29 3.85 -12.79
N GLY A 78 6.37 4.50 -12.33
CA GLY A 78 6.71 5.86 -12.71
C GLY A 78 5.71 6.88 -12.14
N VAL A 79 5.86 8.15 -12.48
CA VAL A 79 4.96 9.23 -12.03
C VAL A 79 3.61 9.15 -12.77
N ARG A 80 2.82 8.14 -12.43
CA ARG A 80 1.57 7.78 -13.15
C ARG A 80 0.56 7.15 -12.18
N GLU A 81 0.07 7.92 -11.21
CA GLU A 81 -0.82 7.44 -10.15
C GLU A 81 -2.10 6.78 -10.71
N SER A 82 -2.76 7.42 -11.67
CA SER A 82 -3.96 6.86 -12.31
C SER A 82 -3.66 5.53 -13.02
N LEU A 83 -2.58 5.46 -13.80
CA LEU A 83 -2.18 4.22 -14.45
C LEU A 83 -1.81 3.14 -13.44
N MET A 84 -1.14 3.50 -12.34
CA MET A 84 -0.84 2.58 -11.23
C MET A 84 -2.14 1.98 -10.69
N GLY A 85 -3.15 2.80 -10.39
CA GLY A 85 -4.45 2.33 -9.91
C GLY A 85 -5.14 1.40 -10.91
N ALA A 86 -5.12 1.74 -12.20
CA ALA A 86 -5.71 0.91 -13.26
C ALA A 86 -5.00 -0.44 -13.41
N ILE A 87 -3.67 -0.47 -13.38
CA ILE A 87 -2.88 -1.71 -13.42
C ILE A 87 -3.18 -2.58 -12.21
N MET A 88 -3.24 -1.99 -11.01
CA MET A 88 -3.58 -2.71 -9.78
C MET A 88 -4.95 -3.38 -9.85
N ASN A 89 -5.95 -2.69 -10.40
CA ASN A 89 -7.27 -3.24 -10.63
C ASN A 89 -7.21 -4.44 -11.60
N GLY A 90 -6.44 -4.32 -12.69
CA GLY A 90 -6.23 -5.41 -13.64
C GLY A 90 -5.56 -6.62 -13.00
N LEU A 91 -4.52 -6.41 -12.21
CA LEU A 91 -3.82 -7.47 -11.47
C LEU A 91 -4.75 -8.17 -10.48
N ALA A 92 -5.59 -7.43 -9.77
CA ALA A 92 -6.53 -8.00 -8.82
C ALA A 92 -7.56 -8.94 -9.49
N LEU A 93 -7.95 -8.66 -10.74
CA LEU A 93 -8.82 -9.54 -11.54
C LEU A 93 -8.16 -10.88 -11.88
N THR A 94 -6.83 -10.96 -11.84
CA THR A 94 -6.06 -12.19 -12.09
C THR A 94 -5.63 -12.90 -10.80
N ASN A 95 -6.31 -12.61 -9.68
CA ASN A 95 -6.02 -13.16 -8.35
C ASN A 95 -4.63 -12.75 -7.79
N ILE A 96 -4.09 -11.63 -8.23
CA ILE A 96 -2.92 -11.01 -7.62
C ILE A 96 -3.37 -10.03 -6.54
N ARG A 97 -2.79 -10.13 -5.36
CA ARG A 97 -2.99 -9.14 -4.29
C ARG A 97 -2.06 -7.97 -4.56
N SER A 98 -2.59 -6.97 -5.26
CA SER A 98 -1.81 -5.81 -5.68
C SER A 98 -1.77 -4.72 -4.62
N PHE A 99 -0.62 -4.05 -4.50
CA PHE A 99 -0.48 -2.83 -3.72
C PHE A 99 0.17 -1.72 -4.54
N GLY A 100 -0.20 -0.48 -4.23
CA GLY A 100 0.42 0.69 -4.83
C GLY A 100 0.54 1.83 -3.84
N SER A 101 1.62 2.57 -3.93
CA SER A 101 1.92 3.62 -2.96
C SER A 101 2.28 4.95 -3.61
N THR A 102 1.83 6.00 -2.94
CA THR A 102 2.16 7.39 -3.27
C THR A 102 1.95 8.26 -2.03
N TYR A 103 2.11 9.59 -2.14
CA TYR A 103 1.74 10.52 -1.09
C TYR A 103 0.22 10.73 -1.08
N LEU A 104 -0.35 10.98 0.10
CA LEU A 104 -1.79 11.18 0.23
C LEU A 104 -2.28 12.36 -0.62
N ALA A 105 -1.54 13.46 -0.68
CA ALA A 105 -1.86 14.63 -1.49
C ALA A 105 -1.95 14.35 -3.01
N LEU A 106 -1.45 13.20 -3.49
CA LEU A 106 -1.51 12.82 -4.90
C LEU A 106 -2.66 11.85 -5.21
N VAL A 107 -3.47 11.51 -4.21
CA VAL A 107 -4.56 10.54 -4.36
C VAL A 107 -5.63 10.99 -5.35
N ASP A 108 -5.84 12.29 -5.49
CA ASP A 108 -6.83 12.85 -6.41
C ASP A 108 -6.63 12.40 -7.85
N LYS A 109 -5.37 12.11 -8.23
CA LYS A 109 -5.02 11.58 -9.55
C LYS A 109 -5.47 10.14 -9.79
N MET A 110 -5.94 9.43 -8.76
CA MET A 110 -6.34 8.02 -8.84
C MET A 110 -7.70 7.72 -8.19
N ILE A 111 -8.46 8.73 -7.82
CA ILE A 111 -9.82 8.57 -7.28
C ILE A 111 -10.73 7.72 -8.18
N PRO A 112 -10.75 7.90 -9.51
CA PRO A 112 -11.58 7.05 -10.38
C PRO A 112 -11.24 5.55 -10.27
N GLU A 113 -9.96 5.21 -10.22
CA GLU A 113 -9.48 3.83 -10.13
C GLU A 113 -9.78 3.23 -8.76
N ILE A 114 -9.61 4.00 -7.69
CA ILE A 114 -9.97 3.59 -6.32
C ILE A 114 -11.48 3.36 -6.23
N ARG A 115 -12.29 4.25 -6.79
CA ARG A 115 -13.74 4.07 -6.83
C ARG A 115 -14.11 2.82 -7.61
N MET A 116 -13.46 2.56 -8.74
CA MET A 116 -13.69 1.37 -9.55
C MET A 116 -13.36 0.10 -8.77
N SER A 117 -12.19 0.02 -8.11
CA SER A 117 -11.81 -1.14 -7.30
C SER A 117 -12.83 -1.41 -6.18
N SER A 118 -13.31 -0.35 -5.53
CA SER A 118 -14.34 -0.48 -4.49
C SER A 118 -15.66 -1.02 -5.03
N MET A 119 -16.14 -0.47 -6.15
CA MET A 119 -17.38 -0.92 -6.81
C MET A 119 -17.29 -2.39 -7.25
N MET A 120 -16.13 -2.81 -7.74
CA MET A 120 -15.86 -4.18 -8.19
C MET A 120 -15.49 -5.12 -7.04
N LYS A 121 -15.34 -4.60 -5.80
CA LYS A 121 -14.89 -5.34 -4.60
C LYS A 121 -13.56 -6.05 -4.82
N LEU A 122 -12.62 -5.39 -5.47
CA LEU A 122 -11.30 -5.94 -5.75
C LEU A 122 -10.40 -5.86 -4.50
N PRO A 123 -9.56 -6.88 -4.25
CA PRO A 123 -8.63 -6.92 -3.12
C PRO A 123 -7.36 -6.10 -3.41
N VAL A 124 -7.51 -4.81 -3.64
CA VAL A 124 -6.43 -3.86 -3.91
C VAL A 124 -6.06 -3.12 -2.64
N THR A 125 -4.78 -2.95 -2.36
CA THR A 125 -4.27 -2.20 -1.21
C THR A 125 -3.59 -0.92 -1.67
N TYR A 126 -4.12 0.22 -1.25
CA TYR A 126 -3.52 1.54 -1.48
C TYR A 126 -2.77 1.98 -0.23
N ILE A 127 -1.53 2.41 -0.37
CA ILE A 127 -0.67 2.82 0.73
C ILE A 127 -0.28 4.29 0.52
N PHE A 128 -0.85 5.15 1.35
CA PHE A 128 -0.58 6.59 1.30
C PHE A 128 0.31 7.00 2.47
N THR A 129 1.40 7.67 2.16
CA THR A 129 2.31 8.25 3.15
C THR A 129 2.22 9.77 3.11
N HIS A 130 2.94 10.46 4.01
CA HIS A 130 2.93 11.92 4.10
C HIS A 130 1.50 12.46 4.24
N ASP A 131 0.75 11.88 5.19
CA ASP A 131 -0.69 12.07 5.39
C ASP A 131 -1.03 13.19 6.38
N SER A 132 -0.09 14.09 6.64
CA SER A 132 -0.25 15.19 7.60
C SER A 132 0.20 16.51 7.00
N VAL A 133 -0.53 17.57 7.27
CA VAL A 133 -0.13 18.96 7.01
C VAL A 133 1.17 19.36 7.74
N ARG A 134 1.63 18.55 8.68
CA ARG A 134 2.90 18.73 9.38
C ARG A 134 4.06 17.95 8.76
N ALA A 135 3.86 17.33 7.59
CA ALA A 135 4.90 16.53 6.91
C ALA A 135 6.13 17.35 6.48
N GLY A 136 6.12 18.65 6.65
CA GLY A 136 7.23 19.59 6.53
C GLY A 136 8.17 19.40 5.33
N GLN A 137 8.77 20.46 4.80
CA GLN A 137 9.73 20.47 3.69
C GLN A 137 9.17 20.13 2.28
N GLU A 138 7.95 19.56 2.18
CA GLU A 138 7.37 19.17 0.87
C GLU A 138 6.60 20.32 0.20
N GLY A 139 6.19 21.33 0.96
CA GLY A 139 5.41 22.48 0.47
C GLY A 139 3.92 22.18 0.27
N MET A 140 3.17 23.25 -0.02
CA MET A 140 1.69 23.24 -0.10
C MET A 140 1.11 22.20 -1.07
N THR A 141 1.83 21.87 -2.14
CA THR A 141 1.36 20.90 -3.15
C THR A 141 1.37 19.45 -2.67
N HIS A 142 1.96 19.18 -1.50
CA HIS A 142 2.11 17.85 -0.94
C HIS A 142 1.54 17.73 0.49
N GLU A 143 0.83 18.76 0.94
CA GLU A 143 0.16 18.79 2.24
C GLU A 143 -1.32 18.45 2.07
N PRO A 144 -1.75 17.22 2.44
CA PRO A 144 -3.13 16.78 2.26
C PRO A 144 -4.06 17.48 3.25
N ILE A 145 -5.24 17.89 2.80
CA ILE A 145 -6.29 18.53 3.60
C ILE A 145 -7.61 17.77 3.46
N GLU A 146 -8.17 17.70 2.26
CA GLU A 146 -9.47 17.09 1.98
C GLU A 146 -9.39 15.61 1.56
N GLU A 147 -8.24 15.13 1.16
CA GLU A 147 -8.08 13.82 0.50
C GLU A 147 -8.57 12.67 1.37
N LEU A 148 -8.28 12.73 2.68
CA LEU A 148 -8.76 11.71 3.61
C LEU A 148 -10.29 11.70 3.71
N GLY A 149 -10.90 12.89 3.70
CA GLY A 149 -12.36 13.05 3.65
C GLY A 149 -12.93 12.48 2.36
N ASN A 150 -12.30 12.78 1.22
CA ASN A 150 -12.70 12.29 -0.10
C ASN A 150 -12.66 10.75 -0.16
N LEU A 151 -11.60 10.14 0.34
CA LEU A 151 -11.49 8.68 0.41
C LEU A 151 -12.59 8.05 1.28
N ARG A 152 -12.89 8.63 2.44
CA ARG A 152 -13.93 8.13 3.35
C ARG A 152 -15.34 8.24 2.77
N ASN A 153 -15.55 9.09 1.78
CA ASN A 153 -16.83 9.23 1.08
C ASN A 153 -17.04 8.18 -0.03
N ILE A 154 -16.03 7.37 -0.37
CA ILE A 154 -16.18 6.32 -1.39
C ILE A 154 -16.88 5.11 -0.77
N PRO A 155 -18.11 4.76 -1.23
CA PRO A 155 -18.84 3.63 -0.67
C PRO A 155 -18.07 2.31 -0.85
N GLY A 156 -17.98 1.53 0.23
CA GLY A 156 -17.31 0.22 0.20
C GLY A 156 -15.79 0.25 0.30
N LEU A 157 -15.16 1.43 0.33
CA LEU A 157 -13.73 1.56 0.59
C LEU A 157 -13.47 1.54 2.10
N ASN A 158 -12.61 0.64 2.54
CA ASN A 158 -12.12 0.64 3.92
C ASN A 158 -10.90 1.58 4.01
N VAL A 159 -10.96 2.57 4.91
CA VAL A 159 -9.89 3.55 5.10
C VAL A 159 -9.34 3.42 6.52
N PHE A 160 -8.09 3.00 6.63
CA PHE A 160 -7.37 2.86 7.88
C PHE A 160 -6.33 3.99 8.00
N ARG A 161 -6.21 4.58 9.16
CA ARG A 161 -5.19 5.57 9.51
C ARG A 161 -4.64 5.25 10.89
N PRO A 162 -3.77 4.24 10.98
CA PRO A 162 -3.25 3.76 12.26
C PRO A 162 -2.42 4.84 12.95
N ALA A 163 -2.62 5.00 14.25
CA ALA A 163 -1.87 5.93 15.09
C ALA A 163 -0.57 5.30 15.63
N ASP A 164 -0.54 3.97 15.74
CA ASP A 164 0.60 3.21 16.25
C ASP A 164 0.78 1.87 15.49
N TYR A 165 1.84 1.15 15.85
CA TYR A 165 2.15 -0.13 15.22
C TYR A 165 1.10 -1.22 15.50
N LYS A 166 0.40 -1.16 16.63
CA LYS A 166 -0.63 -2.14 16.99
C LYS A 166 -1.85 -1.99 16.10
N GLU A 167 -2.28 -0.76 15.89
CA GLU A 167 -3.34 -0.45 14.95
C GLU A 167 -2.94 -0.80 13.51
N LEU A 168 -1.68 -0.56 13.14
CA LEU A 168 -1.19 -0.92 11.80
C LEU A 168 -1.18 -2.44 11.58
N ILE A 169 -0.84 -3.25 12.57
CA ILE A 169 -0.91 -4.71 12.47
C ILE A 169 -2.36 -5.19 12.37
N GLY A 170 -3.29 -4.48 13.04
CA GLY A 170 -4.71 -4.82 13.04
C GLY A 170 -5.48 -4.32 11.80
N SER A 171 -4.88 -3.45 10.97
CA SER A 171 -5.52 -2.88 9.78
C SER A 171 -5.28 -3.73 8.53
#